data_0767479608cd50666f4b785bac72b544
#
_entry.id   0767479608cd50666f4b785bac72b544
#
_cell.length_a   1.000
_cell.length_b   1.000
_cell.length_c   1.000
_cell.angle_alpha   90.00
_cell.angle_beta   90.00
_cell.angle_gamma   90.00
#
_symmetry.space_group_name_H-M   'P 1'
#
loop_
_entity.id
_entity.type
_entity.pdbx_description
1 polymer ?
#
loop_
_entity_poly.entity_id
_entity_poly.type
_entity_poly.pdbx_seq_one_letter_code
_entity_poly.pdbx_strand_id
1 'polypeptide(L)'
;NQNSTGLTIWAQTYTNRQVSPAIENAADKIDMLQTVSTAPKEVNKVDEHLKTITDAEGNPVKVQGPNPYFNNLPQEDWPKNGSELKLMNAELFQSINPFFIVLLTPIIVALFSFLRKRGKEPSTAGKFGYALIISGVSALVMVFAIMSVPSIYTHKTAAGWLVLTYGVFTVSEICLSPIGLSLVSKLAPPRLTALMMGGWLLSTSLGGKVAGVMTSYWDSFPDKRWFFGGIAVAAVLGGFLIFSRLKSLNKVVKEKTGSV
;
A
#
# COMPACT_ATOMS: atom_id res chain seq x y z
N ASN A 1 -6.63 -1.34 3.67
CA ASN A 1 -6.32 -0.22 4.60
C ASN A 1 -4.87 -0.15 5.10
N GLN A 2 -4.00 -1.10 4.76
CA GLN A 2 -2.54 -0.90 4.93
C GLN A 2 -2.02 0.24 4.05
N ASN A 3 -2.70 0.52 2.94
CA ASN A 3 -2.35 1.62 2.03
C ASN A 3 -2.40 2.98 2.71
N SER A 4 -3.35 3.19 3.64
CA SER A 4 -3.54 4.49 4.28
C SER A 4 -2.62 4.76 5.48
N THR A 5 -1.90 3.75 5.99
CA THR A 5 -1.00 3.93 7.14
C THR A 5 0.45 3.66 6.80
N GLY A 6 0.80 2.41 6.52
CA GLY A 6 2.21 2.04 6.25
C GLY A 6 2.80 2.70 5.01
N LEU A 7 2.08 2.69 3.88
CA LEU A 7 2.55 3.33 2.65
C LEU A 7 2.51 4.86 2.73
N THR A 8 1.63 5.44 3.54
CA THR A 8 1.61 6.90 3.77
C THR A 8 2.82 7.33 4.59
N ILE A 9 3.14 6.60 5.67
CA ILE A 9 4.38 6.84 6.43
C ILE A 9 5.59 6.73 5.51
N TRP A 10 5.59 5.71 4.63
CA TRP A 10 6.66 5.56 3.65
C TRP A 10 6.75 6.75 2.70
N ALA A 11 5.62 7.20 2.15
CA ALA A 11 5.55 8.36 1.27
C ALA A 11 6.09 9.63 1.94
N GLN A 12 5.72 9.86 3.21
CA GLN A 12 6.14 11.03 3.96
C GLN A 12 7.63 11.02 4.30
N THR A 13 8.15 9.88 4.75
CA THR A 13 9.47 9.79 5.37
C THR A 13 10.54 9.34 4.40
N TYR A 14 10.28 8.28 3.60
CA TYR A 14 11.32 7.56 2.85
C TYR A 14 11.30 7.81 1.34
N THR A 15 10.29 8.52 0.82
CA THR A 15 10.14 8.75 -0.63
C THR A 15 10.69 10.12 -1.04
N ASN A 16 11.47 10.16 -2.10
CA ASN A 16 11.81 11.41 -2.76
C ASN A 16 10.56 11.94 -3.48
N ARG A 17 10.00 13.05 -2.96
CA ARG A 17 8.78 13.69 -3.45
C ARG A 17 9.05 14.95 -4.24
N GLN A 18 10.32 15.20 -4.61
CA GLN A 18 10.68 16.36 -5.44
C GLN A 18 9.98 16.27 -6.79
N VAL A 19 9.46 17.40 -7.23
CA VAL A 19 8.73 17.50 -8.49
C VAL A 19 9.67 18.03 -9.56
N SER A 20 9.60 17.44 -10.76
CA SER A 20 10.34 17.97 -11.91
C SER A 20 9.84 19.38 -12.26
N PRO A 21 10.73 20.32 -12.61
CA PRO A 21 10.35 21.69 -13.01
C PRO A 21 9.30 21.74 -14.13
N ALA A 22 9.24 20.71 -14.97
CA ALA A 22 8.28 20.62 -16.07
C ALA A 22 6.81 20.52 -15.61
N ILE A 23 6.57 19.87 -14.46
CA ILE A 23 5.22 19.67 -13.92
C ILE A 23 4.93 20.53 -12.69
N GLU A 24 5.94 21.20 -12.15
CA GLU A 24 5.81 22.03 -10.95
C GLU A 24 4.71 23.08 -11.10
N ASN A 25 4.72 23.84 -12.19
CA ASN A 25 3.73 24.89 -12.45
C ASN A 25 2.29 24.35 -12.60
N ALA A 26 2.13 23.14 -13.14
CA ALA A 26 0.83 22.51 -13.26
C ALA A 26 0.32 22.00 -11.91
N ALA A 27 1.20 21.37 -11.14
CA ALA A 27 0.89 20.82 -9.84
C ALA A 27 0.61 21.92 -8.78
N ASP A 28 1.28 23.05 -8.88
CA ASP A 28 1.07 24.22 -8.02
C ASP A 28 -0.32 24.83 -8.21
N LYS A 29 -0.79 24.93 -9.46
CA LYS A 29 -2.13 25.48 -9.78
C LYS A 29 -3.30 24.68 -9.20
N ILE A 30 -3.10 23.43 -8.87
CA ILE A 30 -4.12 22.51 -8.33
C ILE A 30 -3.82 22.10 -6.88
N ASP A 31 -2.98 22.90 -6.20
CA ASP A 31 -2.66 22.75 -4.77
C ASP A 31 -2.13 21.34 -4.40
N MET A 32 -1.37 20.73 -5.31
CA MET A 32 -0.77 19.42 -5.11
C MET A 32 0.60 19.45 -4.43
N LEU A 33 1.15 20.65 -4.22
CA LEU A 33 2.51 20.83 -3.71
C LEU A 33 2.51 21.28 -2.25
N GLN A 34 3.49 20.77 -1.51
CA GLN A 34 3.84 21.20 -0.17
C GLN A 34 5.20 21.89 -0.21
N THR A 35 5.29 23.10 0.34
CA THR A 35 6.55 23.81 0.46
C THR A 35 7.25 23.43 1.77
N VAL A 36 8.51 23.04 1.69
CA VAL A 36 9.40 22.78 2.82
C VAL A 36 10.65 23.63 2.72
N SER A 37 11.19 24.03 3.86
CA SER A 37 12.42 24.83 3.92
C SER A 37 13.41 24.24 4.91
N THR A 38 14.69 24.60 4.75
CA THR A 38 15.76 24.27 5.70
C THR A 38 15.80 25.22 6.89
N ALA A 39 14.92 26.23 6.93
CA ALA A 39 14.82 27.15 8.07
C ALA A 39 14.48 26.37 9.36
N PRO A 40 15.19 26.65 10.48
CA PRO A 40 14.92 25.98 11.74
C PRO A 40 13.48 26.19 12.20
N LYS A 41 12.80 25.09 12.51
CA LYS A 41 11.46 25.06 13.08
C LYS A 41 11.43 24.08 14.26
N GLU A 42 10.44 24.22 15.10
CA GLU A 42 10.21 23.25 16.17
C GLU A 42 9.75 21.92 15.55
N VAL A 43 10.60 20.89 15.67
CA VAL A 43 10.36 19.54 15.13
C VAL A 43 10.63 18.49 16.19
N ASN A 44 10.02 17.33 16.05
CA ASN A 44 10.30 16.21 16.94
C ASN A 44 11.72 15.70 16.70
N LYS A 45 12.47 15.52 17.79
CA LYS A 45 13.79 14.89 17.75
C LYS A 45 13.64 13.43 17.35
N VAL A 46 14.46 12.97 16.42
CA VAL A 46 14.50 11.58 15.95
C VAL A 46 15.88 10.97 16.20
N ASP A 47 15.92 9.65 16.32
CA ASP A 47 17.16 8.86 16.37
C ASP A 47 17.72 8.57 14.97
N GLU A 48 18.77 7.77 14.90
CA GLU A 48 19.41 7.33 13.64
C GLU A 48 18.49 6.50 12.74
N HIS A 49 17.41 5.93 13.28
CA HIS A 49 16.38 5.17 12.56
C HIS A 49 15.12 5.99 12.26
N LEU A 50 15.19 7.32 12.42
CA LEU A 50 14.08 8.26 12.23
C LEU A 50 12.89 8.02 13.17
N LYS A 51 13.12 7.32 14.29
CA LYS A 51 12.13 7.13 15.34
C LYS A 51 12.10 8.36 16.26
N THR A 52 10.90 8.84 16.57
CA THR A 52 10.72 9.95 17.48
C THR A 52 11.23 9.59 18.90
N ILE A 53 12.10 10.42 19.44
CA ILE A 53 12.58 10.30 20.82
C ILE A 53 11.54 10.92 21.75
N THR A 54 11.15 10.16 22.77
CA THR A 54 10.20 10.61 23.80
C THR A 54 10.91 10.84 25.12
N ASP A 55 10.37 11.76 25.95
CA ASP A 55 10.79 11.97 27.33
C ASP A 55 10.31 10.85 28.27
N ALA A 56 10.56 10.98 29.57
CA ALA A 56 10.15 10.01 30.58
C ALA A 56 8.62 9.92 30.75
N GLU A 57 7.90 10.95 30.37
CA GLU A 57 6.44 11.04 30.38
C GLU A 57 5.80 10.54 29.10
N GLY A 58 6.61 10.16 28.07
CA GLY A 58 6.14 9.64 26.79
C GLY A 58 5.81 10.72 25.75
N ASN A 59 6.12 12.01 26.01
CA ASN A 59 5.90 13.10 25.06
C ASN A 59 7.08 13.20 24.07
N PRO A 60 6.84 13.59 22.80
CA PRO A 60 7.92 13.82 21.84
C PRO A 60 8.86 14.95 22.31
N VAL A 61 10.16 14.67 22.35
CA VAL A 61 11.19 15.69 22.59
C VAL A 61 11.28 16.59 21.38
N LYS A 62 11.08 17.91 21.58
CA LYS A 62 11.13 18.91 20.52
C LYS A 62 12.48 19.60 20.48
N VAL A 63 12.95 19.89 19.26
CA VAL A 63 14.21 20.58 18.99
C VAL A 63 14.03 21.55 17.83
N GLN A 64 14.90 22.57 17.75
CA GLN A 64 14.97 23.43 16.58
C GLN A 64 15.78 22.72 15.49
N GLY A 65 15.16 22.50 14.35
CA GLY A 65 15.80 21.80 13.22
C GLY A 65 15.08 22.04 11.90
N PRO A 66 15.65 21.57 10.79
CA PRO A 66 15.03 21.67 9.48
C PRO A 66 13.76 20.82 9.42
N ASN A 67 12.97 20.99 8.35
CA ASN A 67 11.79 20.13 8.14
C ASN A 67 12.19 18.64 8.15
N PRO A 68 11.42 17.75 8.80
CA PRO A 68 11.70 16.32 8.89
C PRO A 68 11.96 15.61 7.55
N TYR A 69 11.51 16.19 6.44
CA TYR A 69 11.84 15.70 5.10
C TYR A 69 13.34 15.59 4.87
N PHE A 70 14.14 16.47 5.45
CA PHE A 70 15.59 16.52 5.25
C PHE A 70 16.38 15.51 6.09
N ASN A 71 15.76 14.85 7.06
CA ASN A 71 16.46 13.95 7.98
C ASN A 71 17.19 12.78 7.31
N ASN A 72 16.69 12.29 6.17
CA ASN A 72 17.28 11.22 5.37
C ASN A 72 17.53 11.64 3.92
N LEU A 73 17.85 12.91 3.70
CA LEU A 73 18.30 13.43 2.43
C LEU A 73 19.77 13.84 2.57
N PRO A 74 20.68 13.39 1.69
CA PRO A 74 22.07 13.84 1.69
C PRO A 74 22.17 15.37 1.68
N GLN A 75 23.12 15.93 2.42
CA GLN A 75 23.27 17.39 2.53
C GLN A 75 23.59 18.07 1.17
N GLU A 76 24.20 17.33 0.26
CA GLU A 76 24.46 17.80 -1.11
C GLU A 76 23.19 18.06 -1.91
N ASP A 77 22.08 17.36 -1.57
CA ASP A 77 20.76 17.51 -2.21
C ASP A 77 19.88 18.55 -1.50
N TRP A 78 20.39 19.20 -0.45
CA TRP A 78 19.63 20.23 0.25
C TRP A 78 19.56 21.50 -0.59
N PRO A 79 18.42 22.22 -0.57
CA PRO A 79 18.34 23.52 -1.19
C PRO A 79 19.32 24.49 -0.51
N LYS A 80 19.84 25.47 -1.27
CA LYS A 80 20.71 26.51 -0.71
C LYS A 80 20.01 27.20 0.47
N ASN A 81 20.81 27.61 1.48
CA ASN A 81 20.29 28.22 2.71
C ASN A 81 19.18 29.24 2.45
N GLY A 82 18.01 29.00 3.07
CA GLY A 82 16.84 29.87 2.99
C GLY A 82 15.96 29.68 1.76
N SER A 83 16.31 28.78 0.82
CA SER A 83 15.42 28.47 -0.31
C SER A 83 14.37 27.41 0.08
N GLU A 84 13.22 27.53 -0.55
CA GLU A 84 12.11 26.63 -0.41
C GLU A 84 12.19 25.50 -1.43
N LEU A 85 11.80 24.29 -1.02
CA LEU A 85 11.68 23.13 -1.88
C LEU A 85 10.21 22.74 -1.99
N LYS A 86 9.71 22.64 -3.20
CA LYS A 86 8.35 22.18 -3.47
C LYS A 86 8.33 20.66 -3.61
N LEU A 87 7.53 20.02 -2.80
CA LEU A 87 7.35 18.57 -2.76
C LEU A 87 5.92 18.21 -3.10
N MET A 88 5.72 17.10 -3.79
CA MET A 88 4.39 16.51 -3.91
C MET A 88 3.85 16.18 -2.53
N ASN A 89 2.57 16.52 -2.26
CA ASN A 89 1.95 16.18 -0.99
C ASN A 89 1.88 14.66 -0.84
N ALA A 90 2.31 14.15 0.33
CA ALA A 90 2.35 12.71 0.59
C ALA A 90 0.98 12.05 0.53
N GLU A 91 -0.09 12.79 0.86
CA GLU A 91 -1.46 12.29 0.82
C GLU A 91 -1.94 11.99 -0.61
N LEU A 92 -1.37 12.64 -1.62
CA LEU A 92 -1.69 12.38 -3.02
C LEU A 92 -1.33 10.95 -3.45
N PHE A 93 -0.33 10.35 -2.82
CA PHE A 93 0.00 8.95 -3.10
C PHE A 93 -1.14 7.99 -2.74
N GLN A 94 -2.01 8.34 -1.78
CA GLN A 94 -3.21 7.56 -1.48
C GLN A 94 -4.23 7.60 -2.63
N SER A 95 -4.30 8.72 -3.36
CA SER A 95 -5.18 8.88 -4.52
C SER A 95 -4.74 8.06 -5.74
N ILE A 96 -3.51 7.55 -5.75
CA ILE A 96 -2.99 6.68 -6.82
C ILE A 96 -3.79 5.37 -6.87
N ASN A 97 -4.20 4.82 -5.73
CA ASN A 97 -4.98 3.58 -5.71
C ASN A 97 -6.36 3.74 -6.40
N PRO A 98 -7.25 4.69 -6.03
CA PRO A 98 -8.49 4.95 -6.77
C PRO A 98 -8.26 5.25 -8.26
N PHE A 99 -7.21 5.99 -8.60
CA PHE A 99 -6.84 6.25 -9.99
C PHE A 99 -6.55 4.96 -10.75
N PHE A 100 -5.72 4.08 -10.19
CA PHE A 100 -5.44 2.78 -10.80
C PHE A 100 -6.66 1.86 -10.84
N ILE A 101 -7.57 1.91 -9.87
CA ILE A 101 -8.82 1.15 -9.95
C ILE A 101 -9.59 1.53 -11.21
N VAL A 102 -9.78 2.83 -11.46
CA VAL A 102 -10.51 3.30 -12.66
C VAL A 102 -9.78 2.90 -13.94
N LEU A 103 -8.47 3.05 -13.98
CA LEU A 103 -7.64 2.76 -15.18
C LEU A 103 -7.52 1.26 -15.44
N LEU A 104 -7.27 0.44 -14.43
CA LEU A 104 -6.95 -0.98 -14.59
C LEU A 104 -8.19 -1.86 -14.63
N THR A 105 -9.32 -1.45 -14.06
CA THR A 105 -10.55 -2.27 -14.07
C THR A 105 -10.98 -2.70 -15.48
N PRO A 106 -11.09 -1.81 -16.49
CA PRO A 106 -11.46 -2.24 -17.83
C PRO A 106 -10.44 -3.20 -18.46
N ILE A 107 -9.16 -3.03 -18.18
CA ILE A 107 -8.08 -3.90 -18.67
C ILE A 107 -8.21 -5.30 -18.05
N ILE A 108 -8.40 -5.39 -16.74
CA ILE A 108 -8.56 -6.69 -16.04
C ILE A 108 -9.85 -7.39 -16.45
N VAL A 109 -10.95 -6.66 -16.62
CA VAL A 109 -12.21 -7.22 -17.12
C VAL A 109 -12.05 -7.74 -18.54
N ALA A 110 -11.38 -7.01 -19.43
CA ALA A 110 -11.07 -7.46 -20.78
C ALA A 110 -10.18 -8.71 -20.77
N LEU A 111 -9.17 -8.77 -19.90
CA LEU A 111 -8.30 -9.94 -19.72
C LEU A 111 -9.11 -11.18 -19.29
N PHE A 112 -9.97 -11.07 -18.28
CA PHE A 112 -10.81 -12.19 -17.87
C PHE A 112 -11.81 -12.61 -18.96
N SER A 113 -12.39 -11.66 -19.68
CA SER A 113 -13.27 -11.96 -20.82
C SER A 113 -12.54 -12.71 -21.93
N PHE A 114 -11.30 -12.32 -22.22
CA PHE A 114 -10.45 -13.02 -23.19
C PHE A 114 -10.09 -14.44 -22.72
N LEU A 115 -9.71 -14.61 -21.44
CA LEU A 115 -9.43 -15.93 -20.87
C LEU A 115 -10.67 -16.82 -20.87
N ARG A 116 -11.85 -16.26 -20.59
CA ARG A 116 -13.15 -16.97 -20.66
C ARG A 116 -13.43 -17.50 -22.05
N LYS A 117 -13.25 -16.68 -23.08
CA LYS A 117 -13.42 -17.11 -24.49
C LYS A 117 -12.48 -18.26 -24.87
N ARG A 118 -11.34 -18.38 -24.20
CA ARG A 118 -10.36 -19.47 -24.42
C ARG A 118 -10.56 -20.67 -23.47
N GLY A 119 -11.57 -20.66 -22.61
CA GLY A 119 -11.80 -21.69 -21.61
C GLY A 119 -10.71 -21.79 -20.52
N LYS A 120 -9.92 -20.72 -20.34
CA LYS A 120 -8.78 -20.65 -19.41
C LYS A 120 -9.02 -19.67 -18.25
N GLU A 121 -10.24 -19.18 -18.07
CA GLU A 121 -10.54 -18.27 -16.96
C GLU A 121 -10.38 -19.02 -15.62
N PRO A 122 -9.61 -18.47 -14.66
CA PRO A 122 -9.52 -19.05 -13.34
C PRO A 122 -10.89 -19.08 -12.65
N SER A 123 -11.15 -20.12 -11.88
CA SER A 123 -12.35 -20.18 -11.03
C SER A 123 -12.40 -19.01 -10.06
N THR A 124 -13.58 -18.71 -9.54
CA THR A 124 -13.77 -17.64 -8.55
C THR A 124 -12.82 -17.79 -7.35
N ALA A 125 -12.71 -18.99 -6.77
CA ALA A 125 -11.75 -19.26 -5.71
C ALA A 125 -10.29 -19.14 -6.17
N GLY A 126 -9.98 -19.51 -7.42
CA GLY A 126 -8.66 -19.34 -8.01
C GLY A 126 -8.26 -17.87 -8.13
N LYS A 127 -9.19 -16.98 -8.49
CA LYS A 127 -8.94 -15.52 -8.55
C LYS A 127 -8.54 -14.95 -7.18
N PHE A 128 -9.12 -15.45 -6.08
CA PHE A 128 -8.70 -15.10 -4.72
C PHE A 128 -7.25 -15.51 -4.42
N GLY A 129 -6.88 -16.74 -4.81
CA GLY A 129 -5.50 -17.20 -4.66
C GLY A 129 -4.51 -16.33 -5.43
N TYR A 130 -4.80 -16.01 -6.69
CA TYR A 130 -3.98 -15.10 -7.48
C TYR A 130 -3.92 -13.70 -6.87
N ALA A 131 -5.04 -13.16 -6.40
CA ALA A 131 -5.08 -11.85 -5.75
C ALA A 131 -4.12 -11.78 -4.55
N LEU A 132 -4.13 -12.79 -3.69
CA LEU A 132 -3.22 -12.83 -2.53
C LEU A 132 -1.75 -12.92 -2.94
N ILE A 133 -1.41 -13.72 -3.96
CA ILE A 133 -0.04 -13.80 -4.46
C ILE A 133 0.39 -12.44 -5.05
N ILE A 134 -0.46 -11.79 -5.86
CA ILE A 134 -0.18 -10.47 -6.43
C ILE A 134 -0.01 -9.42 -5.31
N SER A 135 -0.82 -9.49 -4.25
CA SER A 135 -0.66 -8.64 -3.06
C SER A 135 0.70 -8.88 -2.38
N GLY A 136 1.13 -10.14 -2.26
CA GLY A 136 2.48 -10.47 -1.78
C GLY A 136 3.59 -9.89 -2.66
N VAL A 137 3.43 -9.96 -3.98
CA VAL A 137 4.36 -9.35 -4.94
C VAL A 137 4.43 -7.84 -4.76
N SER A 138 3.30 -7.15 -4.51
CA SER A 138 3.31 -5.70 -4.26
C SER A 138 4.13 -5.34 -3.02
N ALA A 139 4.07 -6.16 -1.96
CA ALA A 139 4.90 -5.97 -0.77
C ALA A 139 6.39 -6.23 -1.05
N LEU A 140 6.73 -7.19 -1.93
CA LEU A 140 8.11 -7.42 -2.37
C LEU A 140 8.66 -6.24 -3.17
N VAL A 141 7.83 -5.51 -3.94
CA VAL A 141 8.25 -4.28 -4.61
C VAL A 141 8.81 -3.27 -3.60
N MET A 142 8.20 -3.16 -2.40
CA MET A 142 8.72 -2.31 -1.33
C MET A 142 10.05 -2.82 -0.76
N VAL A 143 10.24 -4.14 -0.69
CA VAL A 143 11.55 -4.70 -0.31
C VAL A 143 12.63 -4.30 -1.33
N PHE A 144 12.33 -4.40 -2.62
CA PHE A 144 13.26 -3.93 -3.66
C PHE A 144 13.50 -2.43 -3.62
N ALA A 145 12.47 -1.62 -3.29
CA ALA A 145 12.64 -0.19 -3.07
C ALA A 145 13.67 0.10 -1.96
N ILE A 146 13.61 -0.64 -0.85
CA ILE A 146 14.58 -0.51 0.25
C ILE A 146 15.98 -0.89 -0.22
N MET A 147 16.10 -1.96 -1.01
CA MET A 147 17.39 -2.44 -1.53
C MET A 147 17.98 -1.54 -2.63
N SER A 148 17.18 -0.64 -3.21
CA SER A 148 17.63 0.26 -4.29
C SER A 148 18.49 1.43 -3.81
N VAL A 149 18.58 1.65 -2.49
CA VAL A 149 19.38 2.70 -1.86
C VAL A 149 20.32 2.11 -0.82
N PRO A 150 21.48 2.73 -0.54
CA PRO A 150 22.43 2.23 0.46
C PRO A 150 21.81 2.10 1.85
N SER A 151 21.01 3.10 2.24
CA SER A 151 20.23 3.09 3.48
C SER A 151 19.05 4.05 3.34
N ILE A 152 17.86 3.60 3.72
CA ILE A 152 16.64 4.44 3.75
C ILE A 152 16.71 5.52 4.84
N TYR A 153 17.65 5.41 5.75
CA TYR A 153 17.87 6.38 6.84
C TYR A 153 18.78 7.53 6.45
N THR A 154 19.47 7.41 5.31
CA THR A 154 20.37 8.45 4.76
C THR A 154 20.00 8.86 3.34
N HIS A 155 19.20 8.05 2.64
CA HIS A 155 18.79 8.32 1.25
C HIS A 155 17.32 8.02 1.09
N LYS A 156 16.65 8.80 0.24
CA LYS A 156 15.24 8.59 -0.12
C LYS A 156 15.12 7.66 -1.32
N THR A 157 14.06 6.83 -1.29
CA THR A 157 13.71 5.97 -2.42
C THR A 157 12.97 6.77 -3.50
N ALA A 158 13.12 6.39 -4.77
CA ALA A 158 12.39 7.02 -5.86
C ALA A 158 10.87 6.79 -5.72
N ALA A 159 10.08 7.83 -6.01
CA ALA A 159 8.61 7.77 -5.95
C ALA A 159 8.02 6.70 -6.89
N GLY A 160 8.73 6.34 -7.96
CA GLY A 160 8.32 5.28 -8.89
C GLY A 160 8.09 3.92 -8.24
N TRP A 161 8.85 3.57 -7.20
CA TRP A 161 8.64 2.33 -6.45
C TRP A 161 7.28 2.30 -5.74
N LEU A 162 6.90 3.43 -5.15
CA LEU A 162 5.61 3.55 -4.48
C LEU A 162 4.45 3.49 -5.47
N VAL A 163 4.57 4.17 -6.62
CA VAL A 163 3.60 4.12 -7.72
C VAL A 163 3.44 2.69 -8.23
N LEU A 164 4.56 1.98 -8.45
CA LEU A 164 4.55 0.57 -8.89
C LEU A 164 3.86 -0.33 -7.85
N THR A 165 4.16 -0.13 -6.57
CA THR A 165 3.52 -0.88 -5.46
C THR A 165 2.02 -0.69 -5.48
N TYR A 166 1.53 0.56 -5.60
CA TYR A 166 0.09 0.84 -5.72
C TYR A 166 -0.51 0.19 -6.97
N GLY A 167 0.17 0.25 -8.11
CA GLY A 167 -0.29 -0.38 -9.35
C GLY A 167 -0.48 -1.89 -9.21
N VAL A 168 0.54 -2.59 -8.71
CA VAL A 168 0.48 -4.05 -8.49
C VAL A 168 -0.57 -4.41 -7.44
N PHE A 169 -0.64 -3.64 -6.33
CA PHE A 169 -1.63 -3.87 -5.29
C PHE A 169 -3.06 -3.69 -5.80
N THR A 170 -3.31 -2.68 -6.61
CA THR A 170 -4.64 -2.42 -7.20
C THR A 170 -5.10 -3.58 -8.09
N VAL A 171 -4.21 -4.22 -8.84
CA VAL A 171 -4.55 -5.44 -9.61
C VAL A 171 -5.08 -6.54 -8.67
N SER A 172 -4.41 -6.75 -7.53
CA SER A 172 -4.89 -7.68 -6.50
C SER A 172 -6.28 -7.29 -5.98
N GLU A 173 -6.48 -6.03 -5.68
CA GLU A 173 -7.74 -5.51 -5.13
C GLU A 173 -8.91 -5.66 -6.10
N ILE A 174 -8.71 -5.37 -7.39
CA ILE A 174 -9.72 -5.58 -8.44
C ILE A 174 -10.09 -7.07 -8.57
N CYS A 175 -9.13 -7.97 -8.38
CA CYS A 175 -9.38 -9.40 -8.41
C CYS A 175 -10.10 -9.93 -7.15
N LEU A 176 -10.00 -9.22 -6.01
CA LEU A 176 -10.51 -9.69 -4.73
C LEU A 176 -11.89 -9.12 -4.41
N SER A 177 -12.01 -7.79 -4.40
CA SER A 177 -13.16 -7.10 -3.79
C SER A 177 -14.48 -7.31 -4.52
N PRO A 178 -14.59 -7.08 -5.85
CA PRO A 178 -15.86 -7.28 -6.56
C PRO A 178 -16.27 -8.74 -6.61
N ILE A 179 -15.30 -9.64 -6.76
CA ILE A 179 -15.53 -11.08 -6.87
C ILE A 179 -15.97 -11.64 -5.53
N GLY A 180 -15.37 -11.20 -4.42
CA GLY A 180 -15.72 -11.62 -3.07
C GLY A 180 -17.15 -11.26 -2.71
N LEU A 181 -17.53 -10.01 -2.94
CA LEU A 181 -18.86 -9.54 -2.68
C LEU A 181 -19.93 -10.30 -3.50
N SER A 182 -19.65 -10.50 -4.79
CA SER A 182 -20.52 -11.28 -5.69
C SER A 182 -20.61 -12.75 -5.24
N LEU A 183 -19.51 -13.37 -4.81
CA LEU A 183 -19.49 -14.75 -4.36
C LEU A 183 -20.33 -14.92 -3.08
N VAL A 184 -20.16 -14.05 -2.10
CA VAL A 184 -20.93 -14.08 -0.85
C VAL A 184 -22.43 -13.95 -1.14
N SER A 185 -22.83 -13.02 -2.00
CA SER A 185 -24.25 -12.84 -2.35
C SER A 185 -24.85 -14.03 -3.07
N LYS A 186 -24.07 -14.74 -3.90
CA LYS A 186 -24.52 -15.94 -4.64
C LYS A 186 -24.57 -17.22 -3.80
N LEU A 187 -23.65 -17.36 -2.84
CA LEU A 187 -23.57 -18.54 -1.98
C LEU A 187 -24.53 -18.47 -0.78
N ALA A 188 -24.90 -17.26 -0.39
CA ALA A 188 -25.76 -17.05 0.78
C ALA A 188 -27.19 -17.52 0.52
N PRO A 189 -27.78 -18.27 1.43
CA PRO A 189 -29.23 -18.53 1.39
C PRO A 189 -30.00 -17.20 1.43
N PRO A 190 -31.13 -17.06 0.71
CA PRO A 190 -31.88 -15.78 0.63
C PRO A 190 -32.20 -15.14 1.99
N ARG A 191 -32.47 -15.97 3.01
CA ARG A 191 -32.77 -15.51 4.38
C ARG A 191 -31.53 -14.99 5.15
N LEU A 192 -30.32 -15.35 4.75
CA LEU A 192 -29.07 -15.03 5.44
C LEU A 192 -28.14 -14.12 4.61
N THR A 193 -28.55 -13.68 3.44
CA THR A 193 -27.70 -12.89 2.54
C THR A 193 -27.20 -11.62 3.22
N ALA A 194 -28.07 -10.88 3.91
CA ALA A 194 -27.67 -9.65 4.62
C ALA A 194 -26.65 -9.95 5.74
N LEU A 195 -26.84 -11.02 6.50
CA LEU A 195 -25.92 -11.44 7.56
C LEU A 195 -24.54 -11.82 6.99
N MET A 196 -24.50 -12.60 5.91
CA MET A 196 -23.26 -13.03 5.28
C MET A 196 -22.53 -11.87 4.62
N MET A 197 -23.25 -10.90 4.02
CA MET A 197 -22.68 -9.65 3.53
C MET A 197 -22.09 -8.81 4.66
N GLY A 198 -22.80 -8.71 5.79
CA GLY A 198 -22.29 -8.08 7.01
C GLY A 198 -21.03 -8.77 7.54
N GLY A 199 -20.99 -10.11 7.53
CA GLY A 199 -19.80 -10.90 7.88
C GLY A 199 -18.60 -10.63 6.97
N TRP A 200 -18.83 -10.47 5.67
CA TRP A 200 -17.79 -10.05 4.71
C TRP A 200 -17.22 -8.67 5.06
N LEU A 201 -18.07 -7.69 5.32
CA LEU A 201 -17.64 -6.35 5.72
C LEU A 201 -16.93 -6.37 7.07
N LEU A 202 -17.40 -7.19 8.02
CA LEU A 202 -16.73 -7.37 9.31
C LEU A 202 -15.32 -7.95 9.15
N SER A 203 -15.14 -8.94 8.26
CA SER A 203 -13.81 -9.50 7.99
C SER A 203 -12.85 -8.46 7.40
N THR A 204 -13.34 -7.58 6.53
CA THR A 204 -12.58 -6.45 5.99
C THR A 204 -12.18 -5.46 7.09
N SER A 205 -13.10 -5.15 8.01
CA SER A 205 -12.83 -4.27 9.15
C SER A 205 -11.82 -4.86 10.13
N LEU A 206 -11.90 -6.16 10.41
CA LEU A 206 -10.93 -6.87 11.24
C LEU A 206 -9.54 -6.87 10.57
N GLY A 207 -9.47 -7.12 9.27
CA GLY A 207 -8.24 -7.01 8.49
C GLY A 207 -7.62 -5.62 8.58
N GLY A 208 -8.44 -4.56 8.52
CA GLY A 208 -8.01 -3.18 8.71
C GLY A 208 -7.43 -2.92 10.11
N LYS A 209 -8.06 -3.46 11.16
CA LYS A 209 -7.52 -3.36 12.53
C LYS A 209 -6.19 -4.09 12.68
N VAL A 210 -6.06 -5.31 12.17
CA VAL A 210 -4.80 -6.06 12.19
C VAL A 210 -3.71 -5.27 11.46
N ALA A 211 -4.02 -4.70 10.30
CA ALA A 211 -3.09 -3.84 9.57
C ALA A 211 -2.65 -2.61 10.39
N GLY A 212 -3.58 -1.97 11.09
CA GLY A 212 -3.28 -0.85 11.99
C GLY A 212 -2.36 -1.26 13.14
N VAL A 213 -2.65 -2.39 13.79
CA VAL A 213 -1.79 -2.96 14.84
C VAL A 213 -0.39 -3.29 14.29
N MET A 214 -0.30 -3.92 13.11
CA MET A 214 1.01 -4.17 12.49
C MET A 214 1.77 -2.87 12.22
N THR A 215 1.07 -1.82 11.80
CA THR A 215 1.69 -0.51 11.56
C THR A 215 2.14 0.17 12.87
N SER A 216 1.49 -0.06 14.01
CA SER A 216 1.96 0.46 15.31
C SER A 216 3.31 -0.13 15.74
N TYR A 217 3.68 -1.30 15.22
CA TYR A 217 5.01 -1.90 15.41
C TYR A 217 6.03 -1.44 14.36
N TRP A 218 5.70 -0.46 13.51
CA TRP A 218 6.60 0.05 12.47
C TRP A 218 7.98 0.40 13.00
N ASP A 219 8.05 1.13 14.12
CA ASP A 219 9.30 1.57 14.73
C ASP A 219 10.07 0.46 15.45
N SER A 220 9.45 -0.70 15.67
CA SER A 220 10.10 -1.88 16.23
C SER A 220 10.94 -2.67 15.23
N PHE A 221 10.81 -2.37 13.94
CA PHE A 221 11.61 -2.97 12.87
C PHE A 221 12.71 -2.01 12.42
N PRO A 222 13.95 -2.13 12.92
CA PRO A 222 15.06 -1.32 12.44
C PRO A 222 15.28 -1.50 10.93
N ASP A 223 15.15 -2.73 10.43
CA ASP A 223 15.16 -3.01 9.00
C ASP A 223 13.72 -3.22 8.49
N LYS A 224 13.22 -2.25 7.73
CA LYS A 224 11.87 -2.27 7.17
C LYS A 224 11.65 -3.37 6.12
N ARG A 225 12.72 -4.03 5.66
CA ARG A 225 12.60 -5.23 4.79
C ARG A 225 11.85 -6.36 5.48
N TRP A 226 12.05 -6.53 6.79
CA TRP A 226 11.33 -7.55 7.56
C TRP A 226 9.83 -7.26 7.67
N PHE A 227 9.47 -5.99 7.79
CA PHE A 227 8.06 -5.58 7.82
C PHE A 227 7.35 -5.94 6.52
N PHE A 228 7.86 -5.45 5.38
CA PHE A 228 7.26 -5.75 4.07
C PHE A 228 7.44 -7.22 3.66
N GLY A 229 8.57 -7.83 3.97
CA GLY A 229 8.83 -9.25 3.74
C GLY A 229 7.86 -10.16 4.49
N GLY A 230 7.57 -9.85 5.75
CA GLY A 230 6.57 -10.57 6.55
C GLY A 230 5.17 -10.51 5.93
N ILE A 231 4.75 -9.32 5.47
CA ILE A 231 3.48 -9.13 4.75
C ILE A 231 3.47 -9.97 3.46
N ALA A 232 4.57 -9.94 2.68
CA ALA A 232 4.68 -10.69 1.44
C ALA A 232 4.54 -12.20 1.68
N VAL A 233 5.27 -12.73 2.67
CA VAL A 233 5.22 -14.14 3.04
C VAL A 233 3.81 -14.53 3.49
N ALA A 234 3.18 -13.75 4.37
CA ALA A 234 1.82 -14.03 4.85
C ALA A 234 0.80 -14.06 3.70
N ALA A 235 0.88 -13.09 2.78
CA ALA A 235 -0.02 -13.02 1.62
C ALA A 235 0.20 -14.21 0.66
N VAL A 236 1.44 -14.56 0.36
CA VAL A 236 1.79 -15.70 -0.51
C VAL A 236 1.35 -17.02 0.12
N LEU A 237 1.59 -17.23 1.42
CA LEU A 237 1.11 -18.40 2.14
C LEU A 237 -0.43 -18.50 2.12
N GLY A 238 -1.13 -17.38 2.32
CA GLY A 238 -2.59 -17.32 2.18
C GLY A 238 -3.06 -17.74 0.76
N GLY A 239 -2.37 -17.28 -0.27
CA GLY A 239 -2.63 -17.69 -1.65
C GLY A 239 -2.42 -19.18 -1.87
N PHE A 240 -1.33 -19.75 -1.37
CA PHE A 240 -1.06 -21.20 -1.45
C PHE A 240 -2.09 -22.01 -0.67
N LEU A 241 -2.56 -21.57 0.50
CA LEU A 241 -3.63 -22.20 1.24
C LEU A 241 -4.93 -22.28 0.43
N ILE A 242 -5.29 -21.21 -0.31
CA ILE A 242 -6.44 -21.23 -1.20
C ILE A 242 -6.23 -22.23 -2.33
N PHE A 243 -5.06 -22.26 -2.97
CA PHE A 243 -4.78 -23.21 -4.04
C PHE A 243 -4.79 -24.68 -3.55
N SER A 244 -4.31 -24.95 -2.35
CA SER A 244 -4.36 -26.29 -1.75
C SER A 244 -5.79 -26.79 -1.54
N ARG A 245 -6.73 -25.88 -1.29
CA ARG A 245 -8.16 -26.19 -1.08
C ARG A 245 -9.02 -25.91 -2.32
N LEU A 246 -8.43 -25.55 -3.46
CA LEU A 246 -9.13 -25.07 -4.65
C LEU A 246 -10.17 -26.08 -5.17
N LYS A 247 -9.83 -27.36 -5.20
CA LYS A 247 -10.76 -28.43 -5.65
C LYS A 247 -12.01 -28.49 -4.77
N SER A 248 -11.84 -28.43 -3.44
CA SER A 248 -12.94 -28.45 -2.47
C SER A 248 -13.81 -27.20 -2.58
N LEU A 249 -13.18 -26.03 -2.67
CA LEU A 249 -13.87 -24.75 -2.82
C LEU A 249 -14.69 -24.69 -4.11
N ASN A 250 -14.09 -25.11 -5.23
CA ASN A 250 -14.79 -25.15 -6.52
C ASN A 250 -15.97 -26.14 -6.52
N LYS A 251 -15.87 -27.26 -5.82
CA LYS A 251 -16.99 -28.20 -5.66
C LYS A 251 -18.18 -27.54 -4.97
N VAL A 252 -17.93 -26.86 -3.84
CA VAL A 252 -18.99 -26.16 -3.07
C VAL A 252 -19.61 -25.02 -3.91
N VAL A 253 -18.78 -24.24 -4.61
CA VAL A 253 -19.28 -23.16 -5.49
C VAL A 253 -20.19 -23.75 -6.58
N LYS A 254 -19.74 -24.81 -7.26
CA LYS A 254 -20.50 -25.47 -8.32
C LYS A 254 -21.83 -26.03 -7.84
N GLU A 255 -21.86 -26.68 -6.67
CA GLU A 255 -23.08 -27.23 -6.06
C GLU A 255 -24.11 -26.13 -5.73
N LYS A 256 -23.67 -24.94 -5.36
CA LYS A 256 -24.55 -23.84 -4.95
C LYS A 256 -24.94 -22.88 -6.09
N THR A 257 -24.08 -22.68 -7.07
CA THR A 257 -24.27 -21.68 -8.13
C THR A 257 -24.43 -22.27 -9.53
N GLY A 258 -24.23 -23.59 -9.69
CA GLY A 258 -24.29 -24.29 -11.00
C GLY A 258 -23.07 -24.00 -11.91
N SER A 259 -22.17 -23.09 -11.54
CA SER A 259 -20.96 -22.73 -12.30
C SER A 259 -19.77 -22.51 -11.36
N VAL A 260 -18.55 -22.63 -11.88
CA VAL A 260 -17.30 -22.44 -11.10
C VAL A 260 -16.59 -21.18 -11.56
#